data_d782f8689eeb8d42d75ab8b35f8e7572
#
_entry.id   d782f8689eeb8d42d75ab8b35f8e7572
#
_cell.length_a   1.000
_cell.length_b   1.000
_cell.length_c   1.000
_cell.angle_alpha   90.00
_cell.angle_beta   90.00
_cell.angle_gamma   90.00
#
_symmetry.space_group_name_H-M   'P 1'
#
loop_
_entity.id
_entity.type
_entity.pdbx_description
1 polymer ?
#
loop_
_entity_poly.entity_id
_entity_poly.type
_entity_poly.pdbx_seq_one_letter_code
_entity_poly.pdbx_strand_id
1 'polypeptide(L)'
;MNEYDFDLVIVGAGPAGSSAAFAASSEGVSVALLEKEEAVAETVRTSGVTWIEDAKEFGIPEACYNPISNYSFCSPTKSVTISDEKPKAVVLDVRKTYRHLAEEAQNSGTKLFVNTNVIEIVTDNNKPVGVIAKVSESQVKFNAKMVIDCSGFQSVVVKSLGLAEQWGRFGAGAEYEVKAENVQSDTWWLMVGQEYSPAGYAWIFPVSKDTVRIGVGVGKPESDVDPTEILDKLIEEKKGPIKDLGDITKIEFHYGLIPNDGLSRKTVYDNLILVGDSAGQANPLVLEGIRYAIRFGRVAGRTAANAIKSGDTTQKSLEPYEKNWKKAIESKINSASKIQNRWIGLTDEEWEKELEVISELSADEFLDFIRADFSVSSIVRLATHHPKLAVRQLFNIVKGT
;
A
#
# COMPACT_ATOMS: atom_id res chain seq x y z
N MET A 1 -29.25 11.97 19.36
CA MET A 1 -28.04 11.72 18.56
C MET A 1 -27.50 13.07 18.16
N ASN A 2 -26.21 13.36 18.42
CA ASN A 2 -25.58 14.59 17.94
C ASN A 2 -25.42 14.55 16.42
N GLU A 3 -25.57 15.72 15.75
CA GLU A 3 -25.41 15.83 14.31
C GLU A 3 -24.38 16.91 13.98
N TYR A 4 -23.58 16.64 12.94
CA TYR A 4 -22.62 17.56 12.35
C TYR A 4 -22.87 17.68 10.85
N ASP A 5 -22.66 18.86 10.29
CA ASP A 5 -22.81 19.14 8.86
C ASP A 5 -21.44 19.48 8.25
N PHE A 6 -21.10 18.78 7.18
CA PHE A 6 -19.88 19.00 6.39
C PHE A 6 -20.21 18.96 4.88
N ASP A 7 -19.35 19.51 4.06
CA ASP A 7 -19.44 19.32 2.63
C ASP A 7 -19.01 17.90 2.25
N LEU A 8 -17.96 17.39 2.92
CA LEU A 8 -17.34 16.11 2.64
C LEU A 8 -17.05 15.33 3.92
N VAL A 9 -17.44 14.06 3.94
CA VAL A 9 -17.03 13.09 4.97
C VAL A 9 -16.09 12.08 4.36
N ILE A 10 -14.94 11.85 5.01
CA ILE A 10 -13.93 10.87 4.61
C ILE A 10 -13.81 9.80 5.71
N VAL A 11 -13.94 8.53 5.31
CA VAL A 11 -13.94 7.38 6.22
C VAL A 11 -12.58 6.70 6.20
N GLY A 12 -11.83 6.81 7.33
CA GLY A 12 -10.47 6.29 7.52
C GLY A 12 -9.40 7.36 7.35
N ALA A 13 -8.56 7.56 8.39
CA ALA A 13 -7.45 8.52 8.41
C ALA A 13 -6.09 7.88 8.09
N GLY A 14 -6.07 6.82 7.29
CA GLY A 14 -4.86 6.29 6.68
C GLY A 14 -4.29 7.24 5.62
N PRO A 15 -3.25 6.81 4.87
CA PRO A 15 -2.57 7.67 3.89
C PRO A 15 -3.52 8.19 2.80
N ALA A 16 -4.50 7.38 2.38
CA ALA A 16 -5.51 7.78 1.40
C ALA A 16 -6.42 8.89 1.92
N GLY A 17 -7.01 8.68 3.12
CA GLY A 17 -7.98 9.61 3.69
C GLY A 17 -7.34 10.91 4.14
N SER A 18 -6.19 10.88 4.80
CA SER A 18 -5.46 12.08 5.20
C SER A 18 -5.06 12.92 3.97
N SER A 19 -4.58 12.28 2.90
CA SER A 19 -4.22 12.97 1.65
C SER A 19 -5.45 13.53 0.90
N ALA A 20 -6.58 12.82 0.91
CA ALA A 20 -7.83 13.32 0.34
C ALA A 20 -8.37 14.51 1.12
N ALA A 21 -8.32 14.42 2.45
CA ALA A 21 -8.75 15.48 3.36
C ALA A 21 -7.92 16.76 3.18
N PHE A 22 -6.58 16.63 3.15
CA PHE A 22 -5.66 17.71 2.85
C PHE A 22 -6.05 18.43 1.53
N ALA A 23 -6.18 17.65 0.47
CA ALA A 23 -6.45 18.20 -0.85
C ALA A 23 -7.84 18.86 -0.95
N ALA A 24 -8.87 18.27 -0.33
CA ALA A 24 -10.21 18.82 -0.33
C ALA A 24 -10.32 20.11 0.50
N SER A 25 -9.76 20.12 1.72
CA SER A 25 -9.75 21.30 2.59
C SER A 25 -8.97 22.46 1.98
N SER A 26 -7.83 22.17 1.32
CA SER A 26 -7.06 23.19 0.59
C SER A 26 -7.86 23.85 -0.55
N GLU A 27 -8.87 23.15 -1.07
CA GLU A 27 -9.84 23.71 -2.04
C GLU A 27 -10.99 24.46 -1.37
N GLY A 28 -11.03 24.58 -0.04
CA GLY A 28 -11.98 25.41 0.70
C GLY A 28 -13.34 24.78 0.95
N VAL A 29 -13.49 23.45 0.88
CA VAL A 29 -14.70 22.75 1.34
C VAL A 29 -14.51 22.28 2.79
N SER A 30 -15.60 22.20 3.55
CA SER A 30 -15.58 21.71 4.92
C SER A 30 -15.46 20.19 4.94
N VAL A 31 -14.45 19.65 5.66
CA VAL A 31 -14.12 18.21 5.66
C VAL A 31 -14.14 17.66 7.08
N ALA A 32 -14.88 16.55 7.27
CA ALA A 32 -14.72 15.65 8.41
C ALA A 32 -13.92 14.42 7.99
N LEU A 33 -12.79 14.16 8.68
CA LEU A 33 -11.99 12.96 8.55
C LEU A 33 -12.23 12.07 9.77
N LEU A 34 -12.77 10.85 9.55
CA LEU A 34 -13.20 9.96 10.62
C LEU A 34 -12.24 8.78 10.75
N GLU A 35 -11.68 8.58 11.96
CA GLU A 35 -10.80 7.46 12.28
C GLU A 35 -11.39 6.64 13.44
N LYS A 36 -11.46 5.33 13.25
CA LYS A 36 -12.04 4.41 14.24
C LYS A 36 -11.15 4.19 15.46
N GLU A 37 -9.84 4.32 15.32
CA GLU A 37 -8.87 4.13 16.39
C GLU A 37 -8.72 5.40 17.23
N GLU A 38 -8.12 5.28 18.41
CA GLU A 38 -7.93 6.41 19.35
C GLU A 38 -6.93 7.44 18.83
N ALA A 39 -6.05 7.02 17.91
CA ALA A 39 -5.12 7.89 17.23
C ALA A 39 -4.90 7.40 15.79
N VAL A 40 -4.44 8.30 14.92
CA VAL A 40 -4.01 7.93 13.56
C VAL A 40 -2.81 6.99 13.65
N ALA A 41 -2.90 5.88 12.91
CA ALA A 41 -1.91 4.81 12.91
C ALA A 41 -1.61 4.24 14.31
N GLU A 42 -2.63 4.12 15.16
CA GLU A 42 -2.51 3.40 16.43
C GLU A 42 -2.06 1.96 16.18
N THR A 43 -2.73 1.28 15.28
CA THR A 43 -2.31 -0.03 14.77
C THR A 43 -1.59 0.12 13.44
N VAL A 44 -0.34 -0.31 13.37
CA VAL A 44 0.43 -0.40 12.12
C VAL A 44 0.04 -1.69 11.37
N ARG A 45 -0.24 -1.57 10.06
CA ARG A 45 -0.72 -2.68 9.19
C ARG A 45 0.09 -2.83 7.91
N THR A 46 1.27 -2.26 7.85
CA THR A 46 2.11 -2.24 6.66
C THR A 46 3.58 -2.13 7.04
N SER A 47 4.46 -2.72 6.24
CA SER A 47 5.91 -2.65 6.43
C SER A 47 6.53 -1.29 6.08
N GLY A 48 5.82 -0.46 5.31
CA GLY A 48 6.19 0.93 5.08
C GLY A 48 7.26 1.18 4.01
N VAL A 49 7.55 0.23 3.13
CA VAL A 49 8.50 0.48 2.03
C VAL A 49 7.87 1.37 0.96
N THR A 50 8.62 2.38 0.52
CA THR A 50 8.28 3.22 -0.64
C THR A 50 9.56 3.80 -1.28
N TRP A 51 9.41 4.75 -2.21
CA TRP A 51 10.50 5.30 -2.97
C TRP A 51 10.87 6.70 -2.46
N ILE A 52 12.16 7.03 -2.47
CA ILE A 52 12.63 8.31 -1.95
C ILE A 52 12.07 9.49 -2.74
N GLU A 53 11.85 9.31 -4.06
CA GLU A 53 11.25 10.32 -4.92
C GLU A 53 9.79 10.58 -4.55
N ASP A 54 9.01 9.51 -4.32
CA ASP A 54 7.62 9.62 -3.88
C ASP A 54 7.54 10.26 -2.47
N ALA A 55 8.42 9.86 -1.54
CA ALA A 55 8.47 10.47 -0.21
C ALA A 55 8.73 11.99 -0.28
N LYS A 56 9.67 12.42 -1.13
CA LYS A 56 9.96 13.84 -1.37
C LYS A 56 8.81 14.57 -2.08
N GLU A 57 8.22 13.97 -3.12
CA GLU A 57 7.05 14.53 -3.83
C GLU A 57 5.87 14.75 -2.89
N PHE A 58 5.68 13.84 -1.94
CA PHE A 58 4.58 13.93 -0.97
C PHE A 58 4.87 14.86 0.21
N GLY A 59 6.09 15.36 0.34
CA GLY A 59 6.49 16.24 1.45
C GLY A 59 6.74 15.49 2.76
N ILE A 60 6.99 14.17 2.70
CA ILE A 60 7.28 13.37 3.90
C ILE A 60 8.66 13.79 4.44
N PRO A 61 8.76 14.26 5.71
CA PRO A 61 10.01 14.67 6.30
C PRO A 61 11.04 13.54 6.39
N GLU A 62 12.32 13.85 6.23
CA GLU A 62 13.41 12.86 6.34
C GLU A 62 13.45 12.15 7.70
N ALA A 63 12.99 12.80 8.76
CA ALA A 63 12.84 12.19 10.09
C ALA A 63 11.76 11.08 10.16
N CYS A 64 10.95 10.92 9.11
CA CYS A 64 9.89 9.93 9.03
C CYS A 64 10.31 8.67 8.25
N TYR A 65 11.55 8.55 7.79
CA TYR A 65 11.98 7.37 7.04
C TYR A 65 13.47 7.07 7.17
N ASN A 66 13.82 5.81 6.91
CA ASN A 66 15.20 5.34 6.81
C ASN A 66 15.54 5.08 5.33
N PRO A 67 16.59 5.71 4.76
CA PRO A 67 16.98 5.53 3.36
C PRO A 67 17.68 4.21 3.12
N ILE A 68 17.40 3.57 1.96
CA ILE A 68 17.94 2.28 1.54
C ILE A 68 18.70 2.44 0.23
N SER A 69 19.93 1.91 0.20
CA SER A 69 20.81 1.90 -0.98
C SER A 69 21.25 0.50 -1.42
N ASN A 70 21.02 -0.53 -0.58
CA ASN A 70 21.34 -1.92 -0.88
C ASN A 70 20.06 -2.75 -0.89
N TYR A 71 19.86 -3.47 -1.98
CA TYR A 71 18.65 -4.23 -2.29
C TYR A 71 19.02 -5.70 -2.38
N SER A 72 18.77 -6.45 -1.30
CA SER A 72 19.16 -7.87 -1.20
C SER A 72 17.97 -8.78 -1.45
N PHE A 73 18.21 -9.79 -2.27
CA PHE A 73 17.30 -10.91 -2.53
C PHE A 73 17.97 -12.21 -2.13
N CYS A 74 17.27 -13.12 -1.49
CA CYS A 74 17.79 -14.46 -1.24
C CYS A 74 16.73 -15.54 -1.40
N SER A 75 17.16 -16.68 -1.91
CA SER A 75 16.53 -18.00 -1.76
C SER A 75 17.19 -18.74 -0.59
N PRO A 76 16.76 -19.96 -0.24
CA PRO A 76 17.42 -20.75 0.81
C PRO A 76 18.91 -20.98 0.59
N THR A 77 19.39 -21.01 -0.66
CA THR A 77 20.76 -21.38 -1.01
C THR A 77 21.56 -20.27 -1.67
N LYS A 78 20.90 -19.22 -2.19
CA LYS A 78 21.56 -18.15 -2.96
C LYS A 78 21.16 -16.77 -2.47
N SER A 79 22.09 -15.83 -2.48
CA SER A 79 21.86 -14.44 -2.14
C SER A 79 22.47 -13.51 -3.19
N VAL A 80 21.78 -12.43 -3.49
CA VAL A 80 22.19 -11.38 -4.43
C VAL A 80 21.93 -10.03 -3.79
N THR A 81 22.90 -9.13 -3.85
CA THR A 81 22.73 -7.72 -3.42
C THR A 81 23.03 -6.81 -4.58
N ILE A 82 22.10 -5.93 -4.87
CA ILE A 82 22.27 -4.83 -5.84
C ILE A 82 22.43 -3.56 -5.05
N SER A 83 23.51 -2.83 -5.29
CA SER A 83 23.84 -1.60 -4.56
C SER A 83 23.75 -0.38 -5.46
N ASP A 84 23.42 0.77 -4.87
CA ASP A 84 23.50 2.06 -5.53
C ASP A 84 24.28 3.05 -4.63
N GLU A 85 24.97 3.99 -5.25
CA GLU A 85 25.67 5.05 -4.49
C GLU A 85 24.70 5.97 -3.74
N LYS A 86 23.47 6.10 -4.22
CA LYS A 86 22.43 6.95 -3.63
C LYS A 86 21.19 6.13 -3.28
N PRO A 87 20.60 6.37 -2.11
CA PRO A 87 19.37 5.72 -1.73
C PRO A 87 18.25 6.05 -2.72
N LYS A 88 17.49 5.03 -3.17
CA LYS A 88 16.32 5.18 -4.05
C LYS A 88 15.03 4.70 -3.41
N ALA A 89 15.14 3.88 -2.38
CA ALA A 89 14.01 3.43 -1.58
C ALA A 89 14.12 3.92 -0.14
N VAL A 90 13.04 3.84 0.59
CA VAL A 90 12.97 4.17 2.01
C VAL A 90 12.08 3.18 2.75
N VAL A 91 12.38 2.97 4.02
CA VAL A 91 11.48 2.32 4.97
C VAL A 91 10.90 3.41 5.86
N LEU A 92 9.59 3.62 5.78
CA LEU A 92 8.88 4.64 6.54
C LEU A 92 8.75 4.23 8.01
N ASP A 93 8.95 5.17 8.92
CA ASP A 93 8.28 5.13 10.22
C ASP A 93 6.79 5.40 9.94
N VAL A 94 6.02 4.33 9.82
CA VAL A 94 4.62 4.38 9.36
C VAL A 94 3.78 5.28 10.27
N ARG A 95 3.98 5.16 11.58
CA ARG A 95 3.23 5.94 12.58
C ARG A 95 3.52 7.42 12.46
N LYS A 96 4.80 7.83 12.38
CA LYS A 96 5.17 9.22 12.17
C LYS A 96 4.68 9.75 10.83
N THR A 97 4.84 8.97 9.77
CA THR A 97 4.41 9.36 8.41
C THR A 97 2.91 9.61 8.34
N TYR A 98 2.09 8.68 8.87
CA TYR A 98 0.64 8.83 8.77
C TYR A 98 0.10 9.94 9.66
N ARG A 99 0.71 10.15 10.84
CA ARG A 99 0.39 11.30 11.70
C ARG A 99 0.76 12.61 11.04
N HIS A 100 1.92 12.68 10.39
CA HIS A 100 2.32 13.87 9.61
C HIS A 100 1.29 14.20 8.51
N LEU A 101 0.84 13.21 7.72
CA LEU A 101 -0.18 13.42 6.69
C LEU A 101 -1.53 13.90 7.28
N ALA A 102 -1.91 13.38 8.44
CA ALA A 102 -3.11 13.82 9.14
C ALA A 102 -2.98 15.24 9.70
N GLU A 103 -1.80 15.61 10.21
CA GLU A 103 -1.48 16.97 10.66
C GLU A 103 -1.52 17.97 9.49
N GLU A 104 -1.00 17.62 8.33
CA GLU A 104 -1.14 18.45 7.11
C GLU A 104 -2.62 18.68 6.77
N ALA A 105 -3.44 17.63 6.84
CA ALA A 105 -4.88 17.76 6.62
C ALA A 105 -5.55 18.70 7.65
N GLN A 106 -5.23 18.56 8.92
CA GLN A 106 -5.75 19.44 9.98
C GLN A 106 -5.29 20.90 9.79
N ASN A 107 -4.03 21.11 9.44
CA ASN A 107 -3.48 22.44 9.15
C ASN A 107 -4.14 23.11 7.93
N SER A 108 -4.68 22.34 7.00
CA SER A 108 -5.46 22.85 5.86
C SER A 108 -6.95 23.09 6.17
N GLY A 109 -7.40 22.82 7.40
CA GLY A 109 -8.78 23.08 7.87
C GLY A 109 -9.67 21.84 8.04
N THR A 110 -9.15 20.64 7.82
CA THR A 110 -9.89 19.39 8.08
C THR A 110 -10.17 19.22 9.58
N LYS A 111 -11.37 18.80 9.93
CA LYS A 111 -11.70 18.35 11.28
C LYS A 111 -11.48 16.83 11.38
N LEU A 112 -10.46 16.43 12.13
CA LEU A 112 -10.18 15.02 12.43
C LEU A 112 -10.97 14.59 13.66
N PHE A 113 -11.70 13.47 13.53
CA PHE A 113 -12.42 12.80 14.58
C PHE A 113 -11.83 11.40 14.78
N VAL A 114 -11.09 11.19 15.84
CA VAL A 114 -10.58 9.87 16.25
C VAL A 114 -11.60 9.15 17.13
N ASN A 115 -11.38 7.86 17.42
CA ASN A 115 -12.33 7.00 18.17
C ASN A 115 -13.76 7.09 17.59
N THR A 116 -13.86 7.22 16.26
CA THR A 116 -15.10 7.49 15.53
C THR A 116 -15.29 6.40 14.47
N ASN A 117 -15.92 5.31 14.88
CA ASN A 117 -16.11 4.13 14.03
C ASN A 117 -17.42 4.24 13.23
N VAL A 118 -17.32 4.39 11.92
CA VAL A 118 -18.49 4.40 11.01
C VAL A 118 -19.17 3.04 11.03
N ILE A 119 -20.46 3.02 11.33
CA ILE A 119 -21.28 1.81 11.46
C ILE A 119 -22.43 1.75 10.46
N GLU A 120 -22.84 2.90 9.88
CA GLU A 120 -23.96 2.98 8.95
C GLU A 120 -23.74 4.11 7.96
N ILE A 121 -24.20 3.91 6.72
CA ILE A 121 -24.20 4.93 5.67
C ILE A 121 -25.62 5.47 5.51
N VAL A 122 -25.76 6.77 5.69
CA VAL A 122 -27.05 7.47 5.48
C VAL A 122 -27.20 7.72 4.00
N THR A 123 -28.33 7.28 3.44
CA THR A 123 -28.64 7.47 2.01
C THR A 123 -29.93 8.24 1.78
N ASP A 124 -29.97 8.99 0.69
CA ASP A 124 -31.16 9.54 0.09
C ASP A 124 -31.22 9.12 -1.39
N ASN A 125 -32.33 8.49 -1.81
CA ASN A 125 -32.49 7.91 -3.16
C ASN A 125 -31.28 7.03 -3.60
N ASN A 126 -30.80 6.17 -2.70
CA ASN A 126 -29.63 5.31 -2.86
C ASN A 126 -28.29 6.05 -3.04
N LYS A 127 -28.21 7.34 -2.76
CA LYS A 127 -26.96 8.12 -2.79
C LYS A 127 -26.52 8.41 -1.36
N PRO A 128 -25.24 8.23 -1.01
CA PRO A 128 -24.73 8.62 0.29
C PRO A 128 -24.92 10.12 0.54
N VAL A 129 -25.48 10.44 1.70
CA VAL A 129 -25.68 11.83 2.17
C VAL A 129 -25.11 12.01 3.58
N GLY A 130 -24.35 11.07 4.06
CA GLY A 130 -23.69 11.11 5.36
C GLY A 130 -23.43 9.72 5.92
N VAL A 131 -22.98 9.70 7.17
CA VAL A 131 -22.68 8.48 7.90
C VAL A 131 -23.15 8.59 9.35
N ILE A 132 -23.42 7.43 9.97
CA ILE A 132 -23.57 7.31 11.42
C ILE A 132 -22.32 6.61 11.94
N ALA A 133 -21.70 7.20 12.96
CA ALA A 133 -20.52 6.64 13.62
C ALA A 133 -20.80 6.37 15.11
N LYS A 134 -20.18 5.32 15.65
CA LYS A 134 -20.10 5.07 17.08
C LYS A 134 -18.89 5.81 17.64
N VAL A 135 -19.13 6.66 18.65
CA VAL A 135 -18.11 7.39 19.41
C VAL A 135 -18.29 7.00 20.88
N SER A 136 -17.38 6.19 21.40
CA SER A 136 -17.59 5.51 22.69
C SER A 136 -18.92 4.74 22.71
N GLU A 137 -19.84 5.06 23.60
CA GLU A 137 -21.16 4.41 23.70
C GLU A 137 -22.27 5.18 22.96
N SER A 138 -21.96 6.31 22.35
CA SER A 138 -22.93 7.19 21.68
C SER A 138 -22.86 7.07 20.17
N GLN A 139 -23.98 7.28 19.51
CA GLN A 139 -24.04 7.45 18.07
C GLN A 139 -24.03 8.92 17.70
N VAL A 140 -23.28 9.25 16.64
CA VAL A 140 -23.14 10.58 16.08
C VAL A 140 -23.39 10.51 14.59
N LYS A 141 -24.17 11.44 14.03
CA LYS A 141 -24.44 11.54 12.61
C LYS A 141 -23.59 12.65 11.98
N PHE A 142 -22.96 12.34 10.86
CA PHE A 142 -22.25 13.28 10.01
C PHE A 142 -22.98 13.39 8.68
N ASN A 143 -23.65 14.51 8.44
CA ASN A 143 -24.28 14.80 7.16
C ASN A 143 -23.21 15.30 6.18
N ALA A 144 -23.33 14.95 4.90
CA ALA A 144 -22.38 15.36 3.87
C ALA A 144 -23.03 15.44 2.49
N LYS A 145 -22.50 16.28 1.61
CA LYS A 145 -22.84 16.30 0.17
C LYS A 145 -22.20 15.12 -0.57
N MET A 146 -21.02 14.69 -0.09
CA MET A 146 -20.27 13.54 -0.63
C MET A 146 -19.58 12.75 0.48
N VAL A 147 -19.28 11.48 0.21
CA VAL A 147 -18.47 10.60 1.05
C VAL A 147 -17.28 10.08 0.25
N ILE A 148 -16.10 9.99 0.87
CA ILE A 148 -14.95 9.25 0.32
C ILE A 148 -14.68 8.04 1.19
N ASP A 149 -14.67 6.84 0.58
CA ASP A 149 -14.29 5.58 1.24
C ASP A 149 -12.77 5.39 1.19
N CYS A 150 -12.11 5.67 2.31
CA CYS A 150 -10.69 5.41 2.56
C CYS A 150 -10.50 4.38 3.69
N SER A 151 -11.48 3.50 3.91
CA SER A 151 -11.51 2.55 5.02
C SER A 151 -10.58 1.34 4.81
N GLY A 152 -9.73 1.38 3.79
CA GLY A 152 -8.72 0.39 3.49
C GLY A 152 -9.32 -0.93 3.00
N PHE A 153 -8.67 -2.04 3.30
CA PHE A 153 -9.08 -3.39 2.88
C PHE A 153 -10.54 -3.72 3.24
N GLN A 154 -11.05 -3.20 4.36
CA GLN A 154 -12.41 -3.46 4.83
C GLN A 154 -13.49 -2.91 3.91
N SER A 155 -13.20 -1.83 3.16
CA SER A 155 -14.15 -1.22 2.19
C SER A 155 -15.53 -0.96 2.81
N VAL A 156 -15.55 -0.30 3.98
CA VAL A 156 -16.75 -0.22 4.86
C VAL A 156 -17.93 0.43 4.15
N VAL A 157 -17.71 1.55 3.47
CA VAL A 157 -18.79 2.32 2.84
C VAL A 157 -19.39 1.54 1.67
N VAL A 158 -18.54 1.13 0.73
CA VAL A 158 -19.02 0.48 -0.51
C VAL A 158 -19.67 -0.88 -0.24
N LYS A 159 -19.18 -1.63 0.76
CA LYS A 159 -19.81 -2.89 1.19
C LYS A 159 -21.15 -2.66 1.88
N SER A 160 -21.24 -1.67 2.75
CA SER A 160 -22.51 -1.34 3.44
C SER A 160 -23.62 -0.94 2.46
N LEU A 161 -23.23 -0.39 1.31
CA LEU A 161 -24.18 -0.06 0.24
C LEU A 161 -24.47 -1.22 -0.73
N GLY A 162 -23.85 -2.39 -0.54
CA GLY A 162 -23.99 -3.54 -1.44
C GLY A 162 -23.42 -3.29 -2.85
N LEU A 163 -22.49 -2.33 -2.99
CA LEU A 163 -21.93 -1.92 -4.28
C LEU A 163 -20.63 -2.65 -4.63
N ALA A 164 -20.04 -3.37 -3.69
CA ALA A 164 -18.88 -4.21 -3.94
C ALA A 164 -18.87 -5.44 -3.02
N GLU A 165 -18.37 -6.54 -3.56
CA GLU A 165 -18.13 -7.77 -2.84
C GLU A 165 -16.81 -7.72 -2.04
N GLN A 166 -16.55 -8.78 -1.28
CA GLN A 166 -15.23 -8.97 -0.66
C GLN A 166 -14.16 -9.21 -1.73
N TRP A 167 -12.90 -8.98 -1.34
CA TRP A 167 -11.76 -9.27 -2.20
C TRP A 167 -11.63 -10.78 -2.42
N GLY A 168 -11.61 -11.21 -3.66
CA GLY A 168 -11.43 -12.62 -4.04
C GLY A 168 -9.97 -13.03 -3.91
N ARG A 169 -9.04 -12.10 -4.20
CA ARG A 169 -7.61 -12.28 -4.08
C ARG A 169 -6.99 -11.16 -3.25
N PHE A 170 -6.10 -11.53 -2.31
CA PHE A 170 -5.45 -10.55 -1.42
C PHE A 170 -4.16 -11.11 -0.83
N GLY A 171 -3.29 -10.25 -0.34
CA GLY A 171 -2.16 -10.61 0.50
C GLY A 171 -2.49 -10.49 1.98
N ALA A 172 -2.03 -11.47 2.76
CA ALA A 172 -2.02 -11.43 4.21
C ALA A 172 -0.57 -11.34 4.69
N GLY A 173 -0.23 -10.33 5.47
CA GLY A 173 1.11 -10.10 5.99
C GLY A 173 1.14 -10.07 7.51
N ALA A 174 2.12 -10.78 8.11
CA ALA A 174 2.46 -10.73 9.52
C ALA A 174 3.89 -10.20 9.67
N GLU A 175 4.14 -9.36 10.66
CA GLU A 175 5.43 -8.69 10.85
C GLU A 175 5.68 -8.43 12.33
N TYR A 176 6.89 -8.63 12.79
CA TYR A 176 7.36 -8.07 14.07
C TYR A 176 8.30 -6.89 13.79
N GLU A 177 8.05 -5.77 14.45
CA GLU A 177 9.08 -4.76 14.67
C GLU A 177 9.94 -5.22 15.84
N VAL A 178 11.27 -5.28 15.62
CA VAL A 178 12.21 -5.83 16.60
C VAL A 178 13.42 -4.92 16.77
N LYS A 179 13.99 -4.89 17.97
CA LYS A 179 15.37 -4.45 18.16
C LYS A 179 16.31 -5.59 17.86
N ALA A 180 17.42 -5.28 17.19
CA ALA A 180 18.46 -6.24 16.85
C ALA A 180 19.84 -5.62 17.05
N GLU A 181 20.85 -6.47 17.35
CA GLU A 181 22.22 -6.00 17.62
C GLU A 181 22.96 -5.55 16.35
N ASN A 182 22.76 -6.29 15.26
CA ASN A 182 23.53 -6.14 14.02
C ASN A 182 22.65 -5.69 12.86
N VAL A 183 22.16 -4.45 12.87
CA VAL A 183 21.31 -3.91 11.81
C VAL A 183 22.15 -3.31 10.69
N GLN A 184 22.03 -3.83 9.48
CA GLN A 184 22.48 -3.17 8.25
C GLN A 184 21.43 -2.14 7.84
N SER A 185 21.55 -0.91 8.37
CA SER A 185 20.47 0.08 8.26
C SER A 185 20.22 0.63 6.86
N ASP A 186 21.10 0.38 5.91
CA ASP A 186 20.99 0.79 4.50
C ASP A 186 20.60 -0.34 3.55
N THR A 187 20.30 -1.54 4.09
CA THR A 187 20.06 -2.76 3.33
C THR A 187 18.71 -3.36 3.67
N TRP A 188 17.84 -3.51 2.68
CA TRP A 188 16.67 -4.37 2.83
C TRP A 188 16.93 -5.78 2.32
N TRP A 189 16.16 -6.73 2.84
CA TRP A 189 16.15 -8.12 2.39
C TRP A 189 14.75 -8.53 1.95
N LEU A 190 14.67 -9.17 0.78
CA LEU A 190 13.51 -9.92 0.32
C LEU A 190 13.93 -11.40 0.23
N MET A 191 13.22 -12.27 0.94
CA MET A 191 13.49 -13.70 1.02
C MET A 191 12.39 -14.44 0.28
N VAL A 192 12.75 -15.19 -0.76
CA VAL A 192 11.85 -15.87 -1.69
C VAL A 192 12.07 -17.37 -1.70
N GLY A 193 11.04 -18.11 -2.05
CA GLY A 193 11.02 -19.56 -2.08
C GLY A 193 10.11 -20.18 -1.02
N GLN A 194 9.83 -21.46 -1.18
CA GLN A 194 8.83 -22.17 -0.38
C GLN A 194 9.21 -22.25 1.11
N GLU A 195 10.51 -22.25 1.41
CA GLU A 195 10.99 -22.26 2.79
C GLU A 195 10.66 -20.97 3.54
N TYR A 196 10.64 -19.81 2.86
CA TYR A 196 10.39 -18.50 3.45
C TYR A 196 8.92 -18.10 3.40
N SER A 197 8.25 -18.36 2.28
CA SER A 197 6.82 -18.10 2.15
C SER A 197 6.22 -18.83 0.95
N PRO A 198 5.23 -19.69 1.14
CA PRO A 198 4.45 -20.23 0.03
C PRO A 198 3.56 -19.14 -0.56
N ALA A 199 3.62 -18.93 -1.89
CA ALA A 199 2.86 -17.94 -2.62
C ALA A 199 3.09 -16.48 -2.17
N GLY A 200 4.32 -16.16 -1.74
CA GLY A 200 4.67 -14.83 -1.27
C GLY A 200 6.17 -14.62 -1.08
N TYR A 201 6.52 -13.82 -0.10
CA TYR A 201 7.90 -13.58 0.29
C TYR A 201 7.99 -13.15 1.76
N ALA A 202 9.18 -13.31 2.34
CA ALA A 202 9.50 -12.75 3.64
C ALA A 202 10.46 -11.55 3.47
N TRP A 203 10.59 -10.73 4.51
CA TRP A 203 11.41 -9.52 4.44
C TRP A 203 12.11 -9.18 5.75
N ILE A 204 13.21 -8.41 5.63
CA ILE A 204 13.82 -7.65 6.72
C ILE A 204 13.97 -6.21 6.22
N PHE A 205 13.27 -5.27 6.87
CA PHE A 205 13.28 -3.86 6.50
C PHE A 205 13.79 -3.01 7.67
N PRO A 206 14.96 -2.38 7.56
CA PRO A 206 15.50 -1.56 8.64
C PRO A 206 14.75 -0.22 8.76
N VAL A 207 14.18 0.02 9.94
CA VAL A 207 13.50 1.28 10.29
C VAL A 207 14.49 2.29 10.86
N SER A 208 15.54 1.80 11.53
CA SER A 208 16.62 2.61 12.11
C SER A 208 17.92 1.80 12.21
N LYS A 209 18.90 2.35 12.93
CA LYS A 209 20.19 1.69 13.17
C LYS A 209 20.11 0.47 14.11
N ASP A 210 19.05 0.34 14.89
CA ASP A 210 18.87 -0.71 15.90
C ASP A 210 17.51 -1.42 15.79
N THR A 211 16.68 -1.02 14.83
CA THR A 211 15.30 -1.51 14.71
C THR A 211 15.02 -1.96 13.28
N VAL A 212 14.51 -3.17 13.14
CA VAL A 212 14.09 -3.73 11.85
C VAL A 212 12.67 -4.30 11.94
N ARG A 213 12.00 -4.40 10.80
CA ARG A 213 10.78 -5.17 10.62
C ARG A 213 11.10 -6.47 9.93
N ILE A 214 10.77 -7.58 10.58
CA ILE A 214 10.87 -8.93 10.02
C ILE A 214 9.45 -9.40 9.77
N GLY A 215 9.14 -9.77 8.55
CA GLY A 215 7.78 -10.16 8.20
C GLY A 215 7.69 -11.21 7.10
N VAL A 216 6.48 -11.73 6.95
CA VAL A 216 6.08 -12.71 5.93
C VAL A 216 4.76 -12.28 5.32
N GLY A 217 4.68 -12.30 4.00
CA GLY A 217 3.46 -12.11 3.23
C GLY A 217 3.08 -13.39 2.48
N VAL A 218 1.79 -13.72 2.49
CA VAL A 218 1.22 -14.90 1.82
C VAL A 218 0.06 -14.48 0.93
N GLY A 219 0.03 -14.94 -0.31
CA GLY A 219 -1.09 -14.73 -1.24
C GLY A 219 -2.28 -15.63 -0.93
N LYS A 220 -3.47 -15.06 -0.93
CA LYS A 220 -4.76 -15.75 -0.80
C LYS A 220 -5.56 -15.59 -2.11
N PRO A 221 -6.19 -16.65 -2.62
CA PRO A 221 -6.37 -17.99 -2.04
C PRO A 221 -5.25 -18.99 -2.35
N GLU A 222 -4.12 -18.58 -2.94
CA GLU A 222 -3.06 -19.48 -3.43
C GLU A 222 -2.41 -20.30 -2.30
N SER A 223 -2.46 -19.80 -1.06
CA SER A 223 -2.00 -20.54 0.12
C SER A 223 -2.95 -20.32 1.30
N ASP A 224 -3.26 -21.39 2.04
CA ASP A 224 -4.07 -21.33 3.27
C ASP A 224 -3.22 -21.13 4.53
N VAL A 225 -1.89 -21.12 4.41
CA VAL A 225 -0.98 -21.00 5.55
C VAL A 225 -1.14 -19.62 6.23
N ASP A 226 -1.07 -19.59 7.56
CA ASP A 226 -1.04 -18.35 8.33
C ASP A 226 0.37 -17.75 8.27
N PRO A 227 0.56 -16.51 7.79
CA PRO A 227 1.87 -15.88 7.75
C PRO A 227 2.52 -15.74 9.15
N THR A 228 1.74 -15.71 10.23
CA THR A 228 2.27 -15.62 11.59
C THR A 228 3.02 -16.87 12.00
N GLU A 229 2.51 -18.06 11.65
CA GLU A 229 3.17 -19.33 11.93
C GLU A 229 4.52 -19.45 11.23
N ILE A 230 4.58 -19.00 9.97
CA ILE A 230 5.84 -18.97 9.20
C ILE A 230 6.81 -17.97 9.83
N LEU A 231 6.34 -16.77 10.16
CA LEU A 231 7.16 -15.71 10.75
C LEU A 231 7.80 -16.15 12.08
N ASP A 232 7.03 -16.74 12.98
CA ASP A 232 7.54 -17.23 14.25
C ASP A 232 8.60 -18.30 14.03
N LYS A 233 8.38 -19.27 13.14
CA LYS A 233 9.34 -20.29 12.78
C LYS A 233 10.64 -19.72 12.19
N LEU A 234 10.55 -18.75 11.26
CA LEU A 234 11.72 -18.11 10.65
C LEU A 234 12.60 -17.40 11.70
N ILE A 235 11.97 -16.76 12.68
CA ILE A 235 12.68 -16.05 13.76
C ILE A 235 13.29 -17.07 14.76
N GLU A 236 12.54 -18.08 15.19
CA GLU A 236 13.01 -19.11 16.12
C GLU A 236 14.20 -19.89 15.56
N GLU A 237 14.12 -20.28 14.29
CA GLU A 237 15.18 -21.03 13.60
C GLU A 237 16.29 -20.12 13.05
N LYS A 238 16.20 -18.79 13.23
CA LYS A 238 17.14 -17.79 12.69
C LYS A 238 17.46 -18.04 11.20
N LYS A 239 16.40 -18.21 10.37
CA LYS A 239 16.53 -18.56 8.95
C LYS A 239 17.12 -17.42 8.11
N GLY A 240 17.92 -17.81 7.12
CA GLY A 240 18.49 -16.87 6.14
C GLY A 240 19.24 -15.71 6.80
N PRO A 241 19.03 -14.46 6.34
CA PRO A 241 19.66 -13.27 6.90
C PRO A 241 19.26 -12.93 8.35
N ILE A 242 18.19 -13.52 8.88
CA ILE A 242 17.77 -13.31 10.27
C ILE A 242 18.86 -13.75 11.26
N LYS A 243 19.64 -14.79 10.92
CA LYS A 243 20.76 -15.28 11.75
C LYS A 243 21.82 -14.21 12.03
N ASP A 244 21.98 -13.26 11.10
CA ASP A 244 23.06 -12.26 11.15
C ASP A 244 22.65 -11.05 12.01
N LEU A 245 21.39 -10.94 12.44
CA LEU A 245 20.86 -9.84 13.26
C LEU A 245 21.33 -9.90 14.72
N GLY A 246 21.92 -11.02 15.16
CA GLY A 246 22.32 -11.21 16.56
C GLY A 246 21.13 -11.53 17.48
N ASP A 247 21.11 -10.91 18.64
CA ASP A 247 19.98 -11.04 19.56
C ASP A 247 18.83 -10.11 19.15
N ILE A 248 17.62 -10.65 19.21
CA ILE A 248 16.39 -9.99 18.76
C ILE A 248 15.43 -9.83 19.94
N THR A 249 14.90 -8.61 20.09
CA THR A 249 13.83 -8.32 21.06
C THR A 249 12.61 -7.84 20.31
N LYS A 250 11.49 -8.58 20.35
CA LYS A 250 10.20 -8.20 19.76
C LYS A 250 9.63 -6.97 20.48
N ILE A 251 9.26 -5.92 19.71
CA ILE A 251 8.69 -4.66 20.19
C ILE A 251 7.18 -4.65 19.96
N GLU A 252 6.76 -4.88 18.71
CA GLU A 252 5.38 -4.78 18.29
C GLU A 252 5.07 -5.81 17.19
N PHE A 253 3.84 -6.31 17.19
CA PHE A 253 3.33 -7.20 16.15
C PHE A 253 2.38 -6.43 15.22
N HIS A 254 2.58 -6.58 13.92
CA HIS A 254 1.74 -5.99 12.89
C HIS A 254 1.10 -7.08 12.04
N TYR A 255 -0.17 -6.87 11.67
CA TYR A 255 -0.88 -7.73 10.73
C TYR A 255 -1.66 -6.88 9.75
N GLY A 256 -1.52 -7.15 8.46
CA GLY A 256 -2.16 -6.38 7.41
C GLY A 256 -2.73 -7.25 6.30
N LEU A 257 -3.80 -6.75 5.69
CA LEU A 257 -4.39 -7.32 4.48
C LEU A 257 -4.34 -6.27 3.38
N ILE A 258 -4.00 -6.70 2.15
CA ILE A 258 -3.93 -5.82 0.99
C ILE A 258 -4.65 -6.46 -0.20
N PRO A 259 -5.53 -5.73 -0.91
CA PRO A 259 -6.26 -6.27 -2.05
C PRO A 259 -5.33 -6.58 -3.22
N ASN A 260 -5.64 -7.63 -3.98
CA ASN A 260 -4.86 -8.08 -5.12
C ASN A 260 -5.73 -8.54 -6.31
N ASP A 261 -6.97 -8.04 -6.41
CA ASP A 261 -7.91 -8.35 -7.50
C ASP A 261 -7.68 -7.48 -8.76
N GLY A 262 -6.60 -6.73 -8.82
CA GLY A 262 -6.29 -5.82 -9.92
C GLY A 262 -7.26 -4.62 -9.99
N LEU A 263 -7.58 -4.17 -11.21
CA LEU A 263 -8.33 -2.94 -11.47
C LEU A 263 -9.83 -3.17 -11.70
N SER A 264 -10.38 -4.29 -11.28
CA SER A 264 -11.76 -4.70 -11.58
C SER A 264 -12.81 -3.83 -10.89
N ARG A 265 -12.48 -3.27 -9.71
CA ARG A 265 -13.42 -2.52 -8.90
C ARG A 265 -13.78 -1.17 -9.51
N LYS A 266 -15.07 -0.87 -9.54
CA LYS A 266 -15.59 0.47 -9.82
C LYS A 266 -15.34 1.36 -8.60
N THR A 267 -14.87 2.60 -8.82
CA THR A 267 -14.40 3.48 -7.74
C THR A 267 -15.15 4.79 -7.60
N VAL A 268 -16.15 5.02 -8.46
CA VAL A 268 -17.03 6.19 -8.39
C VAL A 268 -18.50 5.81 -8.53
N TYR A 269 -19.34 6.46 -7.73
CA TYR A 269 -20.79 6.37 -7.73
C TYR A 269 -21.35 7.77 -7.43
N ASP A 270 -22.66 7.96 -7.55
CA ASP A 270 -23.26 9.24 -7.12
C ASP A 270 -22.90 9.53 -5.65
N ASN A 271 -22.34 10.69 -5.38
CA ASN A 271 -21.89 11.15 -4.07
C ASN A 271 -20.79 10.31 -3.39
N LEU A 272 -20.09 9.39 -4.11
CA LEU A 272 -19.11 8.50 -3.51
C LEU A 272 -17.88 8.28 -4.39
N ILE A 273 -16.70 8.41 -3.77
CA ILE A 273 -15.40 8.02 -4.36
C ILE A 273 -14.72 7.00 -3.42
N LEU A 274 -14.06 6.00 -4.00
CA LEU A 274 -13.21 5.03 -3.28
C LEU A 274 -11.74 5.34 -3.55
N VAL A 275 -10.88 5.19 -2.52
CA VAL A 275 -9.45 5.49 -2.61
C VAL A 275 -8.61 4.50 -1.79
N GLY A 276 -7.41 4.20 -2.27
CA GLY A 276 -6.47 3.28 -1.63
C GLY A 276 -6.93 1.83 -1.74
N ASP A 277 -6.78 1.05 -0.68
CA ASP A 277 -7.14 -0.36 -0.72
C ASP A 277 -8.64 -0.58 -0.95
N SER A 278 -9.52 0.33 -0.50
CA SER A 278 -10.96 0.22 -0.80
C SER A 278 -11.26 0.30 -2.31
N ALA A 279 -10.35 0.91 -3.07
CA ALA A 279 -10.39 1.01 -4.53
C ALA A 279 -9.53 -0.06 -5.25
N GLY A 280 -8.78 -0.90 -4.52
CA GLY A 280 -7.83 -1.85 -5.10
C GLY A 280 -6.57 -1.20 -5.69
N GLN A 281 -6.17 -0.04 -5.19
CA GLN A 281 -5.03 0.73 -5.70
C GLN A 281 -3.70 0.24 -5.09
N ALA A 282 -3.30 -0.99 -5.41
CA ALA A 282 -2.05 -1.58 -4.95
C ALA A 282 -1.27 -2.22 -6.12
N ASN A 283 0.06 -2.22 -6.03
CA ASN A 283 0.94 -2.96 -6.93
C ASN A 283 0.91 -4.44 -6.54
N PRO A 284 0.41 -5.34 -7.39
CA PRO A 284 0.26 -6.75 -7.04
C PRO A 284 1.59 -7.48 -6.86
N LEU A 285 2.68 -7.04 -7.52
CA LEU A 285 3.96 -7.75 -7.51
C LEU A 285 4.58 -7.82 -6.11
N VAL A 286 4.55 -6.70 -5.40
CA VAL A 286 5.15 -6.57 -4.05
C VAL A 286 4.13 -6.09 -3.01
N LEU A 287 2.84 -6.07 -3.36
CA LEU A 287 1.73 -5.65 -2.50
C LEU A 287 2.00 -4.27 -1.87
N GLU A 288 2.38 -3.29 -2.70
CA GLU A 288 2.71 -1.93 -2.30
C GLU A 288 1.56 -0.99 -2.67
N GLY A 289 0.98 -0.28 -1.67
CA GLY A 289 -0.18 0.59 -1.83
C GLY A 289 0.01 2.03 -1.36
N ILE A 290 1.01 2.34 -0.51
CA ILE A 290 1.13 3.63 0.20
C ILE A 290 1.22 4.80 -0.77
N ARG A 291 2.11 4.76 -1.76
CA ARG A 291 2.27 5.87 -2.74
C ARG A 291 1.02 6.10 -3.58
N TYR A 292 0.31 5.04 -3.95
CA TYR A 292 -0.95 5.15 -4.69
C TYR A 292 -2.05 5.74 -3.80
N ALA A 293 -2.13 5.31 -2.55
CA ALA A 293 -3.08 5.85 -1.58
C ALA A 293 -2.89 7.36 -1.39
N ILE A 294 -1.66 7.84 -1.22
CA ILE A 294 -1.35 9.27 -1.08
C ILE A 294 -1.68 10.02 -2.38
N ARG A 295 -1.14 9.55 -3.51
CA ARG A 295 -1.31 10.22 -4.81
C ARG A 295 -2.76 10.32 -5.23
N PHE A 296 -3.48 9.20 -5.21
CA PHE A 296 -4.88 9.18 -5.63
C PHE A 296 -5.83 9.74 -4.57
N GLY A 297 -5.43 9.74 -3.29
CA GLY A 297 -6.09 10.50 -2.24
C GLY A 297 -6.14 11.99 -2.57
N ARG A 298 -4.99 12.59 -2.90
CA ARG A 298 -4.92 14.00 -3.31
C ARG A 298 -5.76 14.29 -4.57
N VAL A 299 -5.79 13.38 -5.53
CA VAL A 299 -6.64 13.52 -6.74
C VAL A 299 -8.12 13.43 -6.38
N ALA A 300 -8.51 12.46 -5.56
CA ALA A 300 -9.89 12.28 -5.13
C ALA A 300 -10.41 13.47 -4.33
N GLY A 301 -9.62 13.99 -3.39
CA GLY A 301 -9.98 15.16 -2.59
C GLY A 301 -10.26 16.39 -3.46
N ARG A 302 -9.38 16.71 -4.41
CA ARG A 302 -9.61 17.80 -5.39
C ARG A 302 -10.84 17.55 -6.26
N THR A 303 -11.04 16.32 -6.73
CA THR A 303 -12.22 15.95 -7.54
C THR A 303 -13.51 16.16 -6.76
N ALA A 304 -13.56 15.67 -5.51
CA ALA A 304 -14.71 15.82 -4.64
C ALA A 304 -15.00 17.30 -4.35
N ALA A 305 -13.98 18.10 -4.01
CA ALA A 305 -14.15 19.52 -3.76
C ALA A 305 -14.71 20.28 -4.98
N ASN A 306 -14.20 19.99 -6.18
CA ASN A 306 -14.70 20.59 -7.42
C ASN A 306 -16.14 20.17 -7.73
N ALA A 307 -16.50 18.90 -7.54
CA ALA A 307 -17.85 18.39 -7.70
C ALA A 307 -18.83 19.08 -6.73
N ILE A 308 -18.46 19.22 -5.47
CA ILE A 308 -19.25 19.90 -4.44
C ILE A 308 -19.47 21.38 -4.80
N LYS A 309 -18.42 22.10 -5.20
CA LYS A 309 -18.49 23.53 -5.58
C LYS A 309 -19.36 23.75 -6.83
N SER A 310 -19.31 22.82 -7.79
CA SER A 310 -20.14 22.90 -9.00
C SER A 310 -21.60 22.49 -8.78
N GLY A 311 -21.90 21.82 -7.65
CA GLY A 311 -23.21 21.26 -7.36
C GLY A 311 -23.54 19.99 -8.15
N ASP A 312 -22.55 19.40 -8.84
CA ASP A 312 -22.72 18.14 -9.58
C ASP A 312 -21.82 17.04 -9.00
N THR A 313 -22.40 16.22 -8.13
CA THR A 313 -21.75 15.09 -7.45
C THR A 313 -22.18 13.74 -8.05
N THR A 314 -22.72 13.74 -9.27
CA THR A 314 -23.12 12.54 -9.99
C THR A 314 -21.91 11.68 -10.36
N GLN A 315 -22.12 10.39 -10.51
CA GLN A 315 -21.09 9.46 -11.00
C GLN A 315 -20.43 9.99 -12.27
N LYS A 316 -21.21 10.55 -13.21
CA LYS A 316 -20.69 11.06 -14.48
C LYS A 316 -19.67 12.18 -14.28
N SER A 317 -19.91 13.08 -13.33
CA SER A 317 -18.97 14.16 -13.01
C SER A 317 -17.70 13.65 -12.31
N LEU A 318 -17.79 12.51 -11.61
CA LEU A 318 -16.69 11.88 -10.90
C LEU A 318 -15.87 10.88 -11.76
N GLU A 319 -16.41 10.40 -12.90
CA GLU A 319 -15.71 9.46 -13.80
C GLU A 319 -14.30 9.89 -14.21
N PRO A 320 -13.96 11.17 -14.40
CA PRO A 320 -12.59 11.57 -14.72
C PRO A 320 -11.57 11.10 -13.68
N TYR A 321 -11.93 11.03 -12.39
CA TYR A 321 -11.07 10.47 -11.35
C TYR A 321 -10.76 8.99 -11.65
N GLU A 322 -11.78 8.17 -11.87
CA GLU A 322 -11.60 6.73 -12.15
C GLU A 322 -10.80 6.49 -13.42
N LYS A 323 -11.12 7.19 -14.50
CA LYS A 323 -10.40 7.09 -15.77
C LYS A 323 -8.93 7.48 -15.64
N ASN A 324 -8.64 8.55 -14.90
CA ASN A 324 -7.29 9.06 -14.74
C ASN A 324 -6.40 8.12 -13.93
N TRP A 325 -6.88 7.64 -12.77
CA TRP A 325 -6.05 6.76 -11.95
C TRP A 325 -5.85 5.39 -12.60
N LYS A 326 -6.90 4.81 -13.22
CA LYS A 326 -6.77 3.55 -13.98
C LYS A 326 -5.75 3.69 -15.10
N LYS A 327 -5.87 4.73 -15.93
CA LYS A 327 -4.91 5.02 -17.00
C LYS A 327 -3.47 5.18 -16.49
N ALA A 328 -3.27 5.76 -15.32
CA ALA A 328 -1.94 6.01 -14.75
C ALA A 328 -1.20 4.73 -14.34
N ILE A 329 -1.93 3.67 -13.93
CA ILE A 329 -1.32 2.46 -13.39
C ILE A 329 -1.75 1.15 -14.07
N GLU A 330 -2.70 1.17 -15.01
CA GLU A 330 -3.27 -0.04 -15.62
C GLU A 330 -2.20 -0.94 -16.25
N SER A 331 -1.32 -0.40 -17.06
CA SER A 331 -0.25 -1.19 -17.68
C SER A 331 0.72 -1.78 -16.65
N LYS A 332 1.01 -1.01 -15.58
CA LYS A 332 1.88 -1.43 -14.47
C LYS A 332 1.25 -2.58 -13.70
N ILE A 333 -0.01 -2.44 -13.31
CA ILE A 333 -0.76 -3.47 -12.58
C ILE A 333 -0.90 -4.74 -13.40
N ASN A 334 -1.26 -4.64 -14.69
CA ASN A 334 -1.42 -5.81 -15.57
C ASN A 334 -0.08 -6.57 -15.77
N SER A 335 1.03 -5.85 -15.91
CA SER A 335 2.35 -6.46 -16.01
C SER A 335 2.80 -7.10 -14.69
N ALA A 336 2.60 -6.39 -13.59
CA ALA A 336 2.90 -6.88 -12.25
C ALA A 336 2.12 -8.16 -11.90
N SER A 337 0.83 -8.21 -12.24
CA SER A 337 -0.01 -9.39 -12.03
C SER A 337 0.49 -10.62 -12.81
N LYS A 338 0.96 -10.44 -14.05
CA LYS A 338 1.54 -11.55 -14.83
C LYS A 338 2.81 -12.09 -14.19
N ILE A 339 3.69 -11.20 -13.73
CA ILE A 339 4.93 -11.60 -13.07
C ILE A 339 4.63 -12.28 -11.74
N GLN A 340 3.73 -11.73 -10.94
CA GLN A 340 3.32 -12.31 -9.67
C GLN A 340 2.74 -13.73 -9.86
N ASN A 341 1.85 -13.93 -10.85
CA ASN A 341 1.26 -15.23 -11.14
C ASN A 341 2.33 -16.28 -11.50
N ARG A 342 3.41 -15.85 -12.19
CA ARG A 342 4.55 -16.73 -12.46
C ARG A 342 5.36 -17.00 -11.19
N TRP A 343 5.66 -15.98 -10.40
CA TRP A 343 6.52 -16.12 -9.22
C TRP A 343 5.90 -16.99 -8.11
N ILE A 344 4.59 -16.94 -7.93
CA ILE A 344 3.86 -17.76 -6.95
C ILE A 344 4.06 -19.26 -7.20
N GLY A 345 4.23 -19.69 -8.45
CA GLY A 345 4.41 -21.10 -8.82
C GLY A 345 5.85 -21.58 -8.86
N LEU A 346 6.86 -20.75 -8.58
CA LEU A 346 8.26 -21.14 -8.69
C LEU A 346 8.69 -22.05 -7.56
N THR A 347 9.46 -23.11 -7.93
CA THR A 347 10.22 -23.93 -6.98
C THR A 347 11.46 -23.17 -6.47
N ASP A 348 12.11 -23.68 -5.42
CA ASP A 348 13.33 -23.06 -4.90
C ASP A 348 14.46 -23.05 -5.94
N GLU A 349 14.59 -24.13 -6.75
CA GLU A 349 15.59 -24.18 -7.84
C GLU A 349 15.27 -23.19 -8.97
N GLU A 350 14.00 -22.92 -9.25
CA GLU A 350 13.59 -21.91 -10.23
C GLU A 350 13.86 -20.50 -9.70
N TRP A 351 13.67 -20.26 -8.39
CA TRP A 351 14.06 -19.02 -7.76
C TRP A 351 15.56 -18.75 -7.86
N GLU A 352 16.41 -19.75 -7.74
CA GLU A 352 17.85 -19.59 -7.95
C GLU A 352 18.19 -19.05 -9.34
N LYS A 353 17.50 -19.56 -10.38
CA LYS A 353 17.66 -19.07 -11.76
C LYS A 353 17.13 -17.65 -11.94
N GLU A 354 16.04 -17.27 -11.24
CA GLU A 354 15.55 -15.89 -11.24
C GLU A 354 16.56 -14.96 -10.54
N LEU A 355 17.17 -15.39 -9.43
CA LEU A 355 18.21 -14.62 -8.75
C LEU A 355 19.46 -14.42 -9.61
N GLU A 356 19.82 -15.37 -10.50
CA GLU A 356 20.87 -15.15 -11.50
C GLU A 356 20.53 -14.00 -12.43
N VAL A 357 19.28 -13.95 -12.92
CA VAL A 357 18.81 -12.87 -13.78
C VAL A 357 18.82 -11.53 -13.01
N ILE A 358 18.31 -11.53 -11.78
CA ILE A 358 18.28 -10.33 -10.93
C ILE A 358 19.71 -9.81 -10.67
N SER A 359 20.70 -10.70 -10.50
CA SER A 359 22.09 -10.30 -10.24
C SER A 359 22.77 -9.55 -11.39
N GLU A 360 22.24 -9.66 -12.61
CA GLU A 360 22.76 -8.94 -13.79
C GLU A 360 22.20 -7.51 -13.91
N LEU A 361 21.13 -7.20 -13.16
CA LEU A 361 20.45 -5.89 -13.26
C LEU A 361 21.22 -4.80 -12.51
N SER A 362 21.23 -3.60 -13.05
CA SER A 362 21.57 -2.40 -12.31
C SER A 362 20.47 -2.06 -11.28
N ALA A 363 20.80 -1.22 -10.30
CA ALA A 363 19.82 -0.80 -9.29
C ALA A 363 18.57 -0.13 -9.91
N ASP A 364 18.76 0.69 -10.95
CA ASP A 364 17.63 1.31 -11.67
C ASP A 364 16.73 0.28 -12.35
N GLU A 365 17.31 -0.68 -13.05
CA GLU A 365 16.55 -1.73 -13.75
C GLU A 365 15.82 -2.64 -12.77
N PHE A 366 16.46 -3.00 -11.68
CA PHE A 366 15.85 -3.78 -10.60
C PHE A 366 14.67 -3.04 -9.96
N LEU A 367 14.87 -1.77 -9.61
CA LEU A 367 13.82 -0.97 -8.96
C LEU A 367 12.66 -0.65 -9.91
N ASP A 368 12.92 -0.39 -11.19
CA ASP A 368 11.87 -0.26 -12.21
C ASP A 368 11.04 -1.56 -12.29
N PHE A 369 11.71 -2.71 -12.21
CA PHE A 369 11.04 -4.01 -12.20
C PHE A 369 10.14 -4.18 -10.97
N ILE A 370 10.64 -3.89 -9.77
CA ILE A 370 9.85 -3.97 -8.52
C ILE A 370 8.67 -2.98 -8.51
N ARG A 371 8.88 -1.77 -9.05
CA ARG A 371 7.83 -0.74 -9.23
C ARG A 371 6.79 -1.13 -10.29
N ALA A 372 7.03 -2.21 -11.03
CA ALA A 372 6.29 -2.57 -12.24
C ALA A 372 6.32 -1.44 -13.30
N ASP A 373 7.41 -0.66 -13.35
CA ASP A 373 7.59 0.41 -14.33
C ASP A 373 8.23 -0.13 -15.62
N PHE A 374 7.39 -0.69 -16.49
CA PHE A 374 7.77 -1.18 -17.80
C PHE A 374 7.52 -0.12 -18.89
N SER A 375 7.97 1.11 -18.63
CA SER A 375 7.94 2.18 -19.63
C SER A 375 8.79 1.81 -20.85
N VAL A 376 8.51 2.44 -22.00
CA VAL A 376 9.30 2.21 -23.23
C VAL A 376 10.79 2.49 -22.97
N SER A 377 11.11 3.51 -22.18
CA SER A 377 12.49 3.84 -21.80
C SER A 377 13.14 2.75 -20.94
N SER A 378 12.43 2.17 -19.97
CA SER A 378 12.93 1.08 -19.13
C SER A 378 13.13 -0.19 -19.93
N ILE A 379 12.21 -0.52 -20.85
CA ILE A 379 12.34 -1.68 -21.75
C ILE A 379 13.52 -1.51 -22.71
N VAL A 380 13.70 -0.31 -23.30
CA VAL A 380 14.84 -0.01 -24.21
C VAL A 380 16.16 -0.10 -23.45
N ARG A 381 16.24 0.44 -22.23
CA ARG A 381 17.43 0.33 -21.38
C ARG A 381 17.77 -1.13 -21.09
N LEU A 382 16.81 -1.93 -20.63
CA LEU A 382 16.98 -3.36 -20.39
C LEU A 382 17.44 -4.11 -21.64
N ALA A 383 16.81 -3.84 -22.80
CA ALA A 383 17.17 -4.47 -24.07
C ALA A 383 18.58 -4.09 -24.55
N THR A 384 19.03 -2.87 -24.25
CA THR A 384 20.34 -2.38 -24.64
C THR A 384 21.46 -2.98 -23.77
N HIS A 385 21.25 -3.03 -22.46
CA HIS A 385 22.24 -3.54 -21.52
C HIS A 385 22.24 -5.07 -21.48
N HIS A 386 21.08 -5.71 -21.59
CA HIS A 386 20.88 -7.15 -21.42
C HIS A 386 20.07 -7.75 -22.56
N PRO A 387 20.59 -7.79 -23.81
CA PRO A 387 19.83 -8.26 -24.97
C PRO A 387 19.31 -9.68 -24.84
N LYS A 388 20.07 -10.56 -24.18
CA LYS A 388 19.65 -11.96 -23.92
C LYS A 388 18.49 -12.04 -22.92
N LEU A 389 18.50 -11.21 -21.85
CA LEU A 389 17.42 -11.12 -20.87
C LEU A 389 16.16 -10.50 -21.47
N ALA A 390 16.31 -9.43 -22.24
CA ALA A 390 15.20 -8.77 -22.91
C ALA A 390 14.44 -9.73 -23.84
N VAL A 391 15.14 -10.55 -24.59
CA VAL A 391 14.55 -11.58 -25.45
C VAL A 391 13.82 -12.63 -24.60
N ARG A 392 14.42 -13.11 -23.51
CA ARG A 392 13.84 -14.12 -22.62
C ARG A 392 12.58 -13.57 -21.90
N GLN A 393 12.62 -12.34 -21.41
CA GLN A 393 11.48 -11.69 -20.73
C GLN A 393 10.36 -11.32 -21.71
N LEU A 394 10.68 -10.81 -22.89
CA LEU A 394 9.69 -10.56 -23.95
C LEU A 394 9.00 -11.85 -24.40
N PHE A 395 9.73 -12.96 -24.55
CA PHE A 395 9.15 -14.25 -24.86
C PHE A 395 8.21 -14.77 -23.77
N ASN A 396 8.54 -14.56 -22.50
CA ASN A 396 7.72 -14.97 -21.36
C ASN A 396 6.45 -14.10 -21.20
N ILE A 397 6.56 -12.80 -21.45
CA ILE A 397 5.41 -11.86 -21.45
C ILE A 397 4.47 -12.13 -22.64
N VAL A 398 5.01 -12.45 -23.81
CA VAL A 398 4.22 -12.67 -25.03
C VAL A 398 3.56 -14.06 -25.04
N LYS A 399 4.20 -15.09 -24.50
CA LYS A 399 3.65 -16.45 -24.50
C LYS A 399 2.52 -16.67 -23.50
N GLY A 400 2.33 -15.79 -22.49
CA GLY A 400 1.21 -15.93 -21.53
C GLY A 400 1.20 -17.27 -20.77
N THR A 401 2.36 -17.92 -20.69
CA THR A 401 2.55 -19.21 -19.98
C THR A 401 3.51 -19.02 -18.85
#